data_783ee0486ece059d855e641e391fea6f
#
_entry.id   783ee0486ece059d855e641e391fea6f
#
_cell.length_a   1.000
_cell.length_b   1.000
_cell.length_c   1.000
_cell.angle_alpha   90.00
_cell.angle_beta   90.00
_cell.angle_gamma   90.00
#
_symmetry.space_group_name_H-M   'P 1'
#
loop_
_entity.id
_entity.type
_entity.pdbx_description
1 polymer ?
#
loop_
_entity_poly.entity_id
_entity_poly.type
_entity_poly.pdbx_seq_one_letter_code
_entity_poly.pdbx_strand_id
1 'polypeptide(L)'
;MEEFNSVEITNAPLNLTYELTVRNQKDMLLIEPQDGITLDRSPDLAPAKLTFNVLKDPLLDIQEGDLVNFKVNGELIFVGYIFEKSRSKNNIIQVTCYDQCRYLKSEGYYIFDGKNSASELIIALSKDLGIKLGEIAPTEYKISRVFDGKSYQDILLTMLKLTSINSPKIPVKALNAKKTKILNPDKYRGGYSGLDNVRMDKDSHAERTLNPEKADHTFDEISTDVKRKPIYVAYDDKGLLTVKELNDMVTDILIDASQVEDYEYISSIDRNTFTQILVVREAKTGSDKHKEAYRTGGAYALEETKRWGVLQKVYKPDEKDLNAIEKAKIMLDKLARKTHTLRLKGCLGRTVIRPGSGIWLNFDIGDQILNELVYVQAVTHNFSNNKHTMDLDIIYFDKQEPVITTIDRGDAEIARRLANSKKGKSGKGGTTSVNKGSANASAVQTGLTSIEGTPSPYGTEGCVDRATLAGSYYNTDLYDARAKGIVNTDELETHLNSRGYSSDAYTGSANAGDLLFYGDNNHVVVSDGNGGCYGNSSDKGYVIHYPDVNYAFRNGEAPNKIIRTGV
;
A
#
# COMPACT_ATOMS: atom_id res chain seq x y z
N MET A 1 34.75 3.16 -31.17
CA MET A 1 33.44 2.68 -31.69
C MET A 1 33.49 1.17 -31.56
N GLU A 2 33.01 0.64 -30.46
CA GLU A 2 32.86 -0.80 -30.28
C GLU A 2 31.59 -1.23 -30.97
N GLU A 3 31.70 -2.13 -31.93
CA GLU A 3 30.58 -2.78 -32.61
C GLU A 3 29.77 -3.59 -31.56
N PHE A 4 28.57 -3.12 -31.32
CA PHE A 4 27.62 -3.89 -30.50
C PHE A 4 27.08 -5.04 -31.35
N ASN A 5 27.44 -6.27 -30.98
CA ASN A 5 26.83 -7.48 -31.51
C ASN A 5 25.31 -7.39 -31.37
N SER A 6 24.60 -7.30 -32.48
CA SER A 6 23.18 -7.44 -32.60
C SER A 6 22.80 -8.83 -32.07
N VAL A 7 21.99 -8.87 -31.02
CA VAL A 7 21.28 -10.10 -30.64
C VAL A 7 20.29 -10.34 -31.79
N GLU A 8 20.59 -11.24 -32.69
CA GLU A 8 19.65 -11.73 -33.68
C GLU A 8 18.50 -12.39 -32.94
N ILE A 9 17.32 -11.75 -32.96
CA ILE A 9 16.08 -12.42 -32.61
C ILE A 9 15.75 -13.34 -33.79
N THR A 10 16.26 -14.55 -33.73
CA THR A 10 15.91 -15.56 -34.73
C THR A 10 14.45 -15.95 -34.54
N ASN A 11 13.62 -15.67 -35.55
CA ASN A 11 12.23 -16.12 -35.67
C ASN A 11 12.09 -17.65 -35.92
N ALA A 12 13.09 -18.46 -35.62
CA ALA A 12 12.92 -19.90 -35.63
C ALA A 12 11.98 -20.27 -34.46
N PRO A 13 10.95 -21.12 -34.65
CA PRO A 13 10.27 -21.72 -33.53
C PRO A 13 11.37 -22.36 -32.69
N LEU A 14 11.63 -21.78 -31.53
CA LEU A 14 12.54 -22.34 -30.55
C LEU A 14 11.95 -23.72 -30.20
N ASN A 15 12.51 -24.78 -30.72
CA ASN A 15 12.23 -26.13 -30.27
C ASN A 15 12.74 -26.18 -28.83
N LEU A 16 11.86 -25.83 -27.91
CA LEU A 16 12.18 -25.84 -26.50
C LEU A 16 12.33 -27.29 -26.05
N THR A 17 13.45 -27.57 -25.41
CA THR A 17 13.65 -28.86 -24.76
C THR A 17 13.33 -28.75 -23.30
N TYR A 18 12.56 -29.69 -22.79
CA TYR A 18 12.18 -29.78 -21.38
C TYR A 18 12.83 -31.01 -20.76
N GLU A 19 13.39 -30.83 -19.58
CA GLU A 19 13.92 -31.92 -18.76
C GLU A 19 13.28 -31.81 -17.37
N LEU A 20 12.40 -32.74 -17.05
CA LEU A 20 11.76 -32.87 -15.75
C LEU A 20 12.31 -34.11 -15.07
N THR A 21 12.99 -33.96 -13.95
CA THR A 21 13.55 -35.06 -13.19
C THR A 21 13.00 -35.11 -11.78
N VAL A 22 12.73 -36.32 -11.30
CA VAL A 22 12.35 -36.59 -9.91
C VAL A 22 13.42 -37.47 -9.30
N ARG A 23 13.99 -37.03 -8.18
CA ARG A 23 14.92 -37.85 -7.38
C ARG A 23 14.17 -38.42 -6.21
N ASN A 24 13.94 -39.74 -6.23
CA ASN A 24 13.49 -40.51 -5.09
C ASN A 24 14.69 -40.99 -4.23
N GLN A 25 14.43 -41.85 -3.25
CA GLN A 25 15.48 -42.34 -2.35
C GLN A 25 16.52 -43.25 -3.05
N LYS A 26 16.19 -43.82 -4.22
CA LYS A 26 17.02 -44.79 -4.91
C LYS A 26 17.62 -44.25 -6.20
N ASP A 27 16.81 -43.55 -7.00
CA ASP A 27 17.11 -43.24 -8.39
C ASP A 27 16.75 -41.78 -8.74
N MET A 28 17.24 -41.36 -9.91
CA MET A 28 16.79 -40.15 -10.57
C MET A 28 15.99 -40.55 -11.81
N LEU A 29 14.70 -40.25 -11.77
CA LEU A 29 13.75 -40.55 -12.83
C LEU A 29 13.61 -39.38 -13.78
N LEU A 30 13.75 -39.63 -15.08
CA LEU A 30 13.34 -38.66 -16.10
C LEU A 30 11.84 -38.82 -16.35
N ILE A 31 11.10 -37.77 -16.18
CA ILE A 31 9.64 -37.77 -16.28
C ILE A 31 9.22 -37.15 -17.62
N GLU A 32 8.36 -37.87 -18.34
CA GLU A 32 7.69 -37.35 -19.53
C GLU A 32 6.29 -36.85 -19.14
N PRO A 33 6.06 -35.52 -19.04
CA PRO A 33 4.77 -35.00 -18.64
C PRO A 33 3.74 -35.12 -19.78
N GLN A 34 2.50 -35.36 -19.40
CA GLN A 34 1.34 -35.31 -20.29
C GLN A 34 0.70 -33.91 -20.22
N ASP A 35 0.20 -33.40 -21.33
CA ASP A 35 -0.56 -32.14 -21.41
C ASP A 35 0.20 -30.86 -20.96
N GLY A 36 1.53 -30.93 -20.83
CA GLY A 36 2.36 -29.80 -20.50
C GLY A 36 2.67 -29.62 -19.00
N ILE A 37 3.40 -28.56 -18.72
CA ILE A 37 3.86 -28.19 -17.37
C ILE A 37 3.45 -26.73 -17.11
N THR A 38 2.94 -26.47 -15.91
CA THR A 38 2.62 -25.11 -15.46
C THR A 38 3.48 -24.75 -14.26
N LEU A 39 4.10 -23.56 -14.30
CA LEU A 39 4.88 -23.01 -13.19
C LEU A 39 4.31 -21.64 -12.79
N ASP A 40 3.61 -21.62 -11.65
CA ASP A 40 3.04 -20.43 -11.05
C ASP A 40 4.03 -19.80 -10.07
N ARG A 41 4.24 -18.50 -10.19
CA ARG A 41 5.03 -17.68 -9.26
C ARG A 41 4.24 -16.48 -8.82
N SER A 42 4.03 -16.36 -7.51
CA SER A 42 3.26 -15.29 -6.89
C SER A 42 4.14 -14.45 -5.95
N PRO A 43 3.74 -13.21 -5.60
CA PRO A 43 4.53 -12.32 -4.76
C PRO A 43 4.58 -12.79 -3.30
N ASP A 44 5.26 -12.00 -2.47
CA ASP A 44 5.26 -12.12 -1.00
C ASP A 44 5.77 -13.48 -0.49
N LEU A 45 6.88 -13.98 -1.08
CA LEU A 45 7.46 -15.28 -0.73
C LEU A 45 6.47 -16.45 -0.84
N ALA A 46 5.41 -16.30 -1.63
CA ALA A 46 4.55 -17.43 -1.92
C ALA A 46 5.37 -18.52 -2.63
N PRO A 47 5.23 -19.78 -2.21
CA PRO A 47 5.95 -20.88 -2.85
C PRO A 47 5.63 -20.94 -4.33
N ALA A 48 6.64 -21.03 -5.18
CA ALA A 48 6.42 -21.32 -6.58
C ALA A 48 5.82 -22.73 -6.71
N LYS A 49 4.80 -22.84 -7.55
CA LYS A 49 4.03 -24.07 -7.72
C LYS A 49 4.26 -24.63 -9.13
N LEU A 50 4.86 -25.79 -9.20
CA LEU A 50 4.99 -26.56 -10.45
C LEU A 50 3.93 -27.65 -10.49
N THR A 51 3.15 -27.71 -11.56
CA THR A 51 2.10 -28.72 -11.77
C THR A 51 2.33 -29.42 -13.10
N PHE A 52 2.26 -30.76 -13.10
CA PHE A 52 2.34 -31.57 -14.29
C PHE A 52 1.55 -32.86 -14.14
N ASN A 53 1.21 -33.47 -15.24
CA ASN A 53 0.50 -34.73 -15.29
C ASN A 53 1.44 -35.85 -15.76
N VAL A 54 1.31 -37.04 -15.19
CA VAL A 54 2.03 -38.25 -15.64
C VAL A 54 1.06 -39.43 -15.80
N LEU A 55 1.38 -40.34 -16.70
CA LEU A 55 0.62 -41.59 -16.82
C LEU A 55 0.84 -42.49 -15.59
N LYS A 56 -0.21 -43.20 -15.20
CA LYS A 56 -0.10 -44.23 -14.18
C LYS A 56 0.73 -45.37 -14.72
N ASP A 57 1.88 -45.59 -14.10
CA ASP A 57 2.78 -46.70 -14.40
C ASP A 57 3.17 -47.39 -13.09
N PRO A 58 3.06 -48.72 -12.99
CA PRO A 58 3.51 -49.47 -11.81
C PRO A 58 5.00 -49.30 -11.49
N LEU A 59 5.82 -48.94 -12.49
CA LEU A 59 7.26 -48.70 -12.33
C LEU A 59 7.58 -47.26 -11.90
N LEU A 60 6.60 -46.34 -11.94
CA LEU A 60 6.77 -44.97 -11.56
C LEU A 60 6.73 -44.83 -10.04
N ASP A 61 7.88 -44.95 -9.38
CA ASP A 61 8.02 -44.80 -7.92
C ASP A 61 8.37 -43.34 -7.57
N ILE A 62 7.35 -42.49 -7.52
CA ILE A 62 7.43 -41.12 -7.05
C ILE A 62 6.60 -40.94 -5.79
N GLN A 63 7.16 -40.24 -4.77
CA GLN A 63 6.52 -40.05 -3.47
C GLN A 63 6.48 -38.57 -3.07
N GLU A 64 5.58 -38.23 -2.14
CA GLU A 64 5.59 -36.94 -1.50
C GLU A 64 6.92 -36.73 -0.75
N GLY A 65 7.55 -35.57 -0.96
CA GLY A 65 8.89 -35.27 -0.44
C GLY A 65 10.03 -35.48 -1.43
N ASP A 66 9.78 -36.15 -2.55
CA ASP A 66 10.81 -36.34 -3.58
C ASP A 66 11.20 -35.01 -4.24
N LEU A 67 12.51 -34.86 -4.52
CA LEU A 67 13.08 -33.64 -5.12
C LEU A 67 12.77 -33.62 -6.62
N VAL A 68 12.27 -32.46 -7.08
CA VAL A 68 11.94 -32.20 -8.47
C VAL A 68 12.83 -31.09 -9.03
N ASN A 69 13.46 -31.34 -10.19
CA ASN A 69 14.14 -30.32 -10.97
C ASN A 69 13.45 -30.19 -12.33
N PHE A 70 13.24 -28.94 -12.76
CA PHE A 70 12.73 -28.66 -14.09
C PHE A 70 13.70 -27.73 -14.83
N LYS A 71 14.12 -28.15 -16.01
CA LYS A 71 15.02 -27.39 -16.90
C LYS A 71 14.32 -27.11 -18.22
N VAL A 72 14.66 -25.97 -18.80
CA VAL A 72 14.26 -25.54 -20.14
C VAL A 72 15.50 -25.18 -20.91
N ASN A 73 15.71 -25.80 -22.08
CA ASN A 73 16.93 -25.66 -22.89
C ASN A 73 18.23 -25.89 -22.10
N GLY A 74 18.21 -26.87 -21.19
CA GLY A 74 19.33 -27.19 -20.30
C GLY A 74 19.50 -26.24 -19.10
N GLU A 75 18.78 -25.11 -19.05
CA GLU A 75 18.81 -24.20 -17.91
C GLU A 75 17.82 -24.64 -16.82
N LEU A 76 18.31 -24.78 -15.59
CA LEU A 76 17.48 -25.06 -14.42
C LEU A 76 16.61 -23.85 -14.11
N ILE A 77 15.28 -24.05 -14.05
CA ILE A 77 14.32 -22.96 -13.76
C ILE A 77 13.49 -23.19 -12.50
N PHE A 78 13.39 -24.44 -12.04
CA PHE A 78 12.66 -24.76 -10.81
C PHE A 78 13.34 -25.92 -10.08
N VAL A 79 13.42 -25.79 -8.76
CA VAL A 79 13.79 -26.84 -7.81
C VAL A 79 12.75 -26.85 -6.70
N GLY A 80 12.19 -28.00 -6.42
CA GLY A 80 11.17 -28.13 -5.39
C GLY A 80 10.93 -29.57 -4.99
N TYR A 81 9.84 -29.80 -4.29
CA TYR A 81 9.48 -31.11 -3.75
C TYR A 81 8.04 -31.45 -4.11
N ILE A 82 7.74 -32.74 -4.28
CA ILE A 82 6.36 -33.21 -4.45
C ILE A 82 5.62 -33.05 -3.13
N PHE A 83 4.50 -32.33 -3.14
CA PHE A 83 3.64 -32.16 -1.96
C PHE A 83 2.30 -32.87 -2.11
N GLU A 84 1.83 -33.07 -3.34
CA GLU A 84 0.53 -33.66 -3.58
C GLU A 84 0.54 -34.48 -4.88
N LYS A 85 -0.12 -35.65 -4.83
CA LYS A 85 -0.41 -36.47 -5.99
C LYS A 85 -1.91 -36.77 -6.03
N SER A 86 -2.61 -36.20 -6.99
CA SER A 86 -4.03 -36.43 -7.20
C SER A 86 -4.26 -37.50 -8.27
N ARG A 87 -5.14 -38.46 -7.95
CA ARG A 87 -5.50 -39.58 -8.86
C ARG A 87 -7.00 -39.54 -9.11
N SER A 88 -7.37 -39.63 -10.39
CA SER A 88 -8.76 -39.75 -10.82
C SER A 88 -9.00 -41.11 -11.49
N LYS A 89 -10.21 -41.33 -12.03
CA LYS A 89 -10.51 -42.53 -12.84
C LYS A 89 -9.69 -42.59 -14.12
N ASN A 90 -9.21 -41.43 -14.61
CA ASN A 90 -8.32 -41.37 -15.77
C ASN A 90 -6.98 -42.05 -15.47
N ASN A 91 -6.28 -42.46 -16.52
CA ASN A 91 -4.95 -43.07 -16.39
C ASN A 91 -3.85 -42.02 -16.12
N ILE A 92 -4.17 -40.97 -15.38
CA ILE A 92 -3.30 -39.82 -15.10
C ILE A 92 -3.15 -39.61 -13.59
N ILE A 93 -1.94 -39.23 -13.17
CA ILE A 93 -1.63 -38.70 -11.85
C ILE A 93 -1.27 -37.24 -12.06
N GLN A 94 -1.99 -36.32 -11.43
CA GLN A 94 -1.58 -34.94 -11.34
C GLN A 94 -0.62 -34.76 -10.16
N VAL A 95 0.54 -34.17 -10.41
CA VAL A 95 1.58 -33.95 -9.43
C VAL A 95 1.69 -32.44 -9.17
N THR A 96 1.67 -32.04 -7.91
CA THR A 96 1.87 -30.68 -7.46
C THR A 96 3.15 -30.60 -6.62
N CYS A 97 4.05 -29.72 -7.06
CA CYS A 97 5.33 -29.47 -6.40
C CYS A 97 5.41 -28.03 -5.93
N TYR A 98 6.09 -27.80 -4.82
CA TYR A 98 6.42 -26.47 -4.34
C TYR A 98 7.92 -26.35 -4.11
N ASP A 99 8.44 -25.13 -4.29
CA ASP A 99 9.80 -24.81 -3.90
C ASP A 99 9.98 -24.77 -2.37
N GLN A 100 11.21 -24.51 -1.90
CA GLN A 100 11.51 -24.52 -0.47
C GLN A 100 10.78 -23.43 0.32
N CYS A 101 10.26 -22.37 -0.33
CA CYS A 101 9.46 -21.33 0.37
C CYS A 101 8.19 -21.92 0.99
N ARG A 102 7.75 -23.11 0.58
CA ARG A 102 6.62 -23.83 1.20
C ARG A 102 6.87 -24.12 2.69
N TYR A 103 8.11 -24.37 3.07
CA TYR A 103 8.48 -24.62 4.48
C TYR A 103 8.43 -23.36 5.34
N LEU A 104 8.52 -22.17 4.73
CA LEU A 104 8.38 -20.88 5.44
C LEU A 104 6.96 -20.61 5.94
N LYS A 105 5.97 -21.42 5.56
CA LYS A 105 4.60 -21.37 6.12
C LYS A 105 4.49 -21.95 7.53
N SER A 106 5.54 -22.61 8.02
CA SER A 106 5.61 -23.06 9.41
C SER A 106 5.68 -21.85 10.35
N GLU A 107 5.14 -22.01 11.56
CA GLU A 107 5.07 -20.95 12.57
C GLU A 107 6.27 -20.99 13.51
N GLY A 108 6.64 -19.80 14.01
CA GLY A 108 7.74 -19.66 14.95
C GLY A 108 7.44 -18.60 16.03
N TYR A 109 8.26 -18.62 17.07
CA TYR A 109 8.29 -17.62 18.14
C TYR A 109 9.67 -17.01 18.22
N TYR A 110 9.78 -15.69 18.01
CA TYR A 110 11.06 -14.98 18.00
C TYR A 110 10.97 -13.63 18.70
N ILE A 111 12.03 -13.31 19.43
CA ILE A 111 12.23 -11.99 20.03
C ILE A 111 13.52 -11.40 19.46
N PHE A 112 13.41 -10.31 18.72
CA PHE A 112 14.54 -9.57 18.18
C PHE A 112 14.76 -8.29 18.99
N ASP A 113 15.98 -8.09 19.47
CA ASP A 113 16.37 -7.08 20.46
C ASP A 113 16.99 -5.81 19.86
N GLY A 114 16.94 -5.64 18.57
CA GLY A 114 17.48 -4.46 17.87
C GLY A 114 18.96 -4.53 17.55
N LYS A 115 19.63 -5.67 17.69
CA LYS A 115 21.06 -5.82 17.37
C LYS A 115 21.32 -6.19 15.93
N ASN A 116 20.40 -6.92 15.29
CA ASN A 116 20.57 -7.50 13.98
C ASN A 116 19.66 -6.84 12.94
N SER A 117 20.15 -6.75 11.71
CA SER A 117 19.38 -6.30 10.54
C SER A 117 18.52 -7.41 9.97
N ALA A 118 17.62 -7.07 9.04
CA ALA A 118 16.77 -8.05 8.38
C ALA A 118 17.61 -9.09 7.62
N SER A 119 18.64 -8.70 6.89
CA SER A 119 19.51 -9.64 6.15
C SER A 119 20.24 -10.60 7.09
N GLU A 120 20.78 -10.13 8.22
CA GLU A 120 21.43 -10.97 9.22
C GLU A 120 20.45 -11.99 9.84
N LEU A 121 19.22 -11.54 10.16
CA LEU A 121 18.19 -12.41 10.73
C LEU A 121 17.65 -13.42 9.72
N ILE A 122 17.49 -13.04 8.45
CA ILE A 122 17.07 -13.97 7.38
C ILE A 122 18.09 -15.09 7.24
N ILE A 123 19.40 -14.76 7.26
CA ILE A 123 20.46 -15.76 7.19
C ILE A 123 20.41 -16.72 8.40
N ALA A 124 20.22 -16.19 9.60
CA ALA A 124 20.14 -17.00 10.82
C ALA A 124 18.92 -17.93 10.80
N LEU A 125 17.71 -17.40 10.51
CA LEU A 125 16.48 -18.17 10.47
C LEU A 125 16.51 -19.25 9.37
N SER A 126 17.08 -18.93 8.21
CA SER A 126 17.19 -19.88 7.11
C SER A 126 18.11 -21.05 7.47
N LYS A 127 19.17 -20.80 8.23
CA LYS A 127 20.05 -21.85 8.73
C LYS A 127 19.31 -22.78 9.69
N ASP A 128 18.52 -22.24 10.61
CA ASP A 128 17.73 -23.00 11.57
C ASP A 128 16.68 -23.91 10.89
N LEU A 129 16.13 -23.43 9.77
CA LEU A 129 15.13 -24.15 8.98
C LEU A 129 15.72 -25.08 7.90
N GLY A 130 17.03 -25.08 7.71
CA GLY A 130 17.68 -25.81 6.63
C GLY A 130 17.38 -25.26 5.23
N ILE A 131 16.94 -24.01 5.12
CA ILE A 131 16.67 -23.33 3.85
C ILE A 131 17.98 -22.93 3.19
N LYS A 132 18.16 -23.29 1.94
CA LYS A 132 19.35 -22.91 1.17
C LYS A 132 19.26 -21.47 0.73
N LEU A 133 20.36 -20.73 0.92
CA LEU A 133 20.43 -19.31 0.60
C LEU A 133 21.14 -19.05 -0.72
N GLY A 134 20.60 -18.11 -1.49
CA GLY A 134 21.24 -17.43 -2.61
C GLY A 134 21.79 -16.08 -2.18
N GLU A 135 21.63 -15.09 -3.05
CA GLU A 135 22.00 -13.71 -2.81
C GLU A 135 21.03 -13.06 -1.82
N ILE A 136 21.53 -12.47 -0.75
CA ILE A 136 20.74 -11.71 0.22
C ILE A 136 21.21 -10.25 0.20
N ALA A 137 20.37 -9.36 -0.32
CA ALA A 137 20.64 -7.93 -0.35
C ALA A 137 20.90 -7.41 1.08
N PRO A 138 21.98 -6.65 1.30
CA PRO A 138 22.34 -6.14 2.62
C PRO A 138 21.28 -5.13 3.10
N THR A 139 20.99 -5.17 4.39
CA THR A 139 20.07 -4.24 5.05
C THR A 139 20.71 -3.66 6.30
N GLU A 140 20.42 -2.38 6.60
CA GLU A 140 21.08 -1.68 7.72
C GLU A 140 20.16 -1.52 8.94
N TYR A 141 18.84 -1.41 8.72
CA TYR A 141 17.88 -1.19 9.79
C TYR A 141 17.85 -2.37 10.77
N LYS A 142 18.07 -2.10 12.05
CA LYS A 142 18.09 -3.10 13.11
C LYS A 142 16.67 -3.40 13.59
N ILE A 143 16.33 -4.68 13.63
CA ILE A 143 14.98 -5.15 13.93
C ILE A 143 14.80 -5.34 15.44
N SER A 144 13.86 -4.61 16.05
CA SER A 144 13.42 -4.80 17.42
C SER A 144 11.93 -5.15 17.43
N ARG A 145 11.60 -6.43 17.55
CA ARG A 145 10.21 -6.90 17.51
C ARG A 145 10.05 -8.31 18.09
N VAL A 146 8.87 -8.55 18.65
CA VAL A 146 8.40 -9.89 19.05
C VAL A 146 7.50 -10.44 17.97
N PHE A 147 7.74 -11.68 17.56
CA PHE A 147 6.85 -12.45 16.69
C PHE A 147 6.37 -13.68 17.47
N ASP A 148 5.07 -13.78 17.66
CA ASP A 148 4.40 -14.84 18.41
C ASP A 148 3.41 -15.58 17.50
N GLY A 149 3.67 -16.86 17.25
CA GLY A 149 2.85 -17.70 16.40
C GLY A 149 2.67 -17.17 14.97
N LYS A 150 3.71 -16.53 14.40
CA LYS A 150 3.71 -16.04 13.03
C LYS A 150 4.45 -17.01 12.13
N SER A 151 3.97 -17.14 10.89
CA SER A 151 4.73 -17.90 9.89
C SER A 151 6.09 -17.27 9.64
N TYR A 152 7.10 -18.08 9.32
CA TYR A 152 8.40 -17.55 8.93
C TYR A 152 8.27 -16.62 7.71
N GLN A 153 7.38 -16.92 6.78
CA GLN A 153 7.05 -16.05 5.66
C GLN A 153 6.64 -14.65 6.13
N ASP A 154 5.68 -14.57 7.07
CA ASP A 154 5.23 -13.28 7.63
C ASP A 154 6.35 -12.56 8.40
N ILE A 155 7.20 -13.31 9.10
CA ILE A 155 8.35 -12.76 9.83
C ILE A 155 9.33 -12.12 8.84
N LEU A 156 9.75 -12.84 7.80
CA LEU A 156 10.67 -12.34 6.79
C LEU A 156 10.11 -11.11 6.07
N LEU A 157 8.88 -11.18 5.59
CA LEU A 157 8.22 -10.07 4.90
C LEU A 157 8.07 -8.83 5.80
N THR A 158 7.73 -9.05 7.08
CA THR A 158 7.62 -7.95 8.04
C THR A 158 8.98 -7.28 8.27
N MET A 159 10.06 -8.05 8.41
CA MET A 159 11.41 -7.51 8.59
C MET A 159 11.84 -6.69 7.37
N LEU A 160 11.63 -7.18 6.15
CA LEU A 160 11.96 -6.46 4.92
C LEU A 160 11.12 -5.18 4.77
N LYS A 161 9.84 -5.24 5.12
CA LYS A 161 8.96 -4.07 5.10
C LYS A 161 9.36 -3.01 6.13
N LEU A 162 9.71 -3.41 7.36
CA LEU A 162 10.24 -2.50 8.39
C LEU A 162 11.53 -1.85 7.93
N THR A 163 12.43 -2.61 7.31
CA THR A 163 13.66 -2.09 6.72
C THR A 163 13.35 -1.06 5.64
N SER A 164 12.47 -1.37 4.69
CA SER A 164 12.04 -0.44 3.64
C SER A 164 11.51 0.89 4.22
N ILE A 165 10.63 0.83 5.22
CA ILE A 165 10.02 2.01 5.84
C ILE A 165 11.07 2.88 6.56
N ASN A 166 12.04 2.27 7.23
CA ASN A 166 13.00 2.98 8.08
C ASN A 166 14.33 3.32 7.38
N SER A 167 14.54 2.84 6.15
CA SER A 167 15.71 3.20 5.35
C SER A 167 15.58 4.60 4.74
N PRO A 168 16.69 5.30 4.45
CA PRO A 168 16.66 6.54 3.68
C PRO A 168 16.13 6.30 2.28
N LYS A 169 15.65 7.37 1.64
CA LYS A 169 15.30 7.32 0.21
C LYS A 169 16.57 7.20 -0.62
N ILE A 170 16.58 6.26 -1.55
CA ILE A 170 17.70 6.01 -2.47
C ILE A 170 17.33 6.44 -3.90
N PRO A 171 18.32 6.84 -4.71
CA PRO A 171 18.08 7.13 -6.13
C PRO A 171 17.61 5.87 -6.87
N VAL A 172 16.71 6.04 -7.81
CA VAL A 172 16.29 4.95 -8.70
C VAL A 172 17.35 4.75 -9.78
N LYS A 173 18.37 3.94 -9.50
CA LYS A 173 19.58 3.78 -10.33
C LYS A 173 19.37 3.06 -11.67
N ALA A 174 18.37 2.19 -11.75
CA ALA A 174 18.27 1.23 -12.85
C ALA A 174 17.71 1.81 -14.16
N LEU A 175 17.14 3.01 -14.12
CA LEU A 175 16.43 3.56 -15.26
C LEU A 175 17.35 4.13 -16.35
N ASN A 176 18.56 4.57 -16.01
CA ASN A 176 19.42 5.33 -16.93
C ASN A 176 20.28 4.49 -17.88
N ALA A 177 20.71 3.31 -17.45
CA ALA A 177 21.74 2.57 -18.19
C ALA A 177 21.22 1.77 -19.40
N LYS A 178 19.92 1.47 -19.45
CA LYS A 178 19.32 0.57 -20.46
C LYS A 178 18.41 1.25 -21.48
N LYS A 179 18.14 2.54 -21.32
CA LYS A 179 17.21 3.34 -22.08
C LYS A 179 17.35 3.24 -23.60
N THR A 180 18.54 3.55 -24.07
CA THR A 180 18.86 3.67 -25.49
C THR A 180 18.76 2.34 -26.24
N LYS A 181 18.90 1.21 -25.55
CA LYS A 181 18.87 -0.11 -26.17
C LYS A 181 17.44 -0.67 -26.36
N ILE A 182 16.52 -0.32 -25.47
CA ILE A 182 15.18 -0.92 -25.44
C ILE A 182 14.20 -0.19 -26.35
N LEU A 183 14.38 1.12 -26.49
CA LEU A 183 13.44 2.00 -27.20
C LEU A 183 13.86 2.35 -28.64
N ASN A 184 14.79 1.60 -29.22
CA ASN A 184 15.08 1.76 -30.64
C ASN A 184 14.04 0.99 -31.47
N PRO A 185 13.02 1.67 -32.03
CA PRO A 185 11.92 1.01 -32.74
C PRO A 185 12.40 0.23 -33.96
N ASP A 186 13.53 0.64 -34.59
CA ASP A 186 14.06 -0.03 -35.77
C ASP A 186 14.59 -1.43 -35.47
N LYS A 187 15.00 -1.70 -34.22
CA LYS A 187 15.41 -3.05 -33.80
C LYS A 187 14.21 -4.01 -33.63
N TYR A 188 13.02 -3.49 -33.40
CA TYR A 188 11.81 -4.29 -33.19
C TYR A 188 10.97 -4.44 -34.45
N ARG A 189 11.16 -3.57 -35.46
CA ARG A 189 10.47 -3.67 -36.75
C ARG A 189 10.90 -4.88 -37.60
N GLY A 190 12.10 -5.40 -37.41
CA GLY A 190 12.65 -6.51 -38.18
C GLY A 190 12.21 -7.92 -37.75
N GLY A 191 11.44 -8.03 -36.66
CA GLY A 191 11.09 -9.32 -36.06
C GLY A 191 9.75 -9.92 -36.48
N TYR A 192 8.90 -9.20 -37.21
CA TYR A 192 7.54 -9.61 -37.54
C TYR A 192 7.27 -9.51 -39.01
N SER A 193 7.52 -10.59 -39.73
CA SER A 193 7.24 -10.72 -41.17
C SER A 193 5.75 -10.73 -41.55
N GLY A 194 4.85 -10.53 -40.61
CA GLY A 194 3.41 -10.42 -40.86
C GLY A 194 2.86 -8.99 -40.89
N LEU A 195 3.65 -7.98 -40.50
CA LEU A 195 3.22 -6.59 -40.46
C LEU A 195 3.70 -5.73 -41.65
N ASP A 196 4.44 -6.31 -42.58
CA ASP A 196 4.96 -5.61 -43.77
C ASP A 196 3.89 -5.00 -44.68
N ASN A 197 2.61 -5.31 -44.45
CA ASN A 197 1.46 -4.79 -45.20
C ASN A 197 0.63 -3.75 -44.45
N VAL A 198 0.94 -3.43 -43.20
CA VAL A 198 0.24 -2.36 -42.49
C VAL A 198 0.96 -1.04 -42.80
N ARG A 199 0.49 -0.33 -43.83
CA ARG A 199 0.82 1.09 -44.00
C ARG A 199 0.31 1.82 -42.76
N MET A 200 1.18 2.11 -41.85
CA MET A 200 0.89 3.05 -40.77
C MET A 200 0.77 4.44 -41.39
N ASP A 201 -0.41 5.03 -41.23
CA ASP A 201 -0.66 6.41 -41.62
C ASP A 201 0.28 7.31 -40.81
N LYS A 202 0.94 8.27 -41.47
CA LYS A 202 1.93 9.17 -40.83
C LYS A 202 1.37 9.98 -39.67
N ASP A 203 0.04 10.07 -39.59
CA ASP A 203 -0.68 10.77 -38.53
C ASP A 203 -1.21 9.84 -37.42
N SER A 204 -0.88 8.55 -37.45
CA SER A 204 -1.32 7.62 -36.40
C SER A 204 -0.62 7.93 -35.07
N HIS A 205 -1.39 7.80 -33.99
CA HIS A 205 -0.85 7.96 -32.63
C HIS A 205 0.34 7.04 -32.35
N ALA A 206 0.40 5.88 -33.00
CA ALA A 206 1.50 4.92 -32.90
C ALA A 206 2.83 5.49 -33.43
N GLU A 207 2.82 6.24 -34.55
CA GLU A 207 4.02 6.90 -35.06
C GLU A 207 4.56 8.00 -34.12
N ARG A 208 3.65 8.74 -33.46
CA ARG A 208 4.03 9.78 -32.49
C ARG A 208 4.64 9.18 -31.22
N THR A 209 4.19 8.01 -30.81
CA THR A 209 4.66 7.32 -29.58
C THR A 209 5.97 6.56 -29.82
N LEU A 210 6.22 6.14 -31.05
CA LEU A 210 7.44 5.45 -31.48
C LEU A 210 8.55 6.43 -31.90
N ASN A 211 8.34 7.75 -31.82
CA ASN A 211 9.39 8.73 -32.05
C ASN A 211 10.48 8.59 -30.96
N PRO A 212 11.69 8.14 -31.30
CA PRO A 212 12.75 7.88 -30.33
C PRO A 212 13.07 9.08 -29.44
N GLU A 213 13.05 10.30 -29.97
CA GLU A 213 13.32 11.53 -29.23
C GLU A 213 12.26 11.81 -28.17
N LYS A 214 10.97 11.58 -28.46
CA LYS A 214 9.89 11.77 -27.47
C LYS A 214 9.84 10.66 -26.43
N ALA A 215 10.09 9.42 -26.83
CA ALA A 215 10.17 8.29 -25.91
C ALA A 215 11.37 8.46 -24.95
N ASP A 216 12.51 8.90 -25.45
CA ASP A 216 13.68 9.19 -24.64
C ASP A 216 13.41 10.31 -23.63
N HIS A 217 12.76 11.40 -24.02
CA HIS A 217 12.43 12.50 -23.12
C HIS A 217 11.47 12.08 -22.00
N THR A 218 10.46 11.26 -22.31
CA THR A 218 9.51 10.80 -21.32
C THR A 218 10.15 9.93 -20.23
N PHE A 219 11.17 9.14 -20.61
CA PHE A 219 11.91 8.32 -19.65
C PHE A 219 13.04 9.08 -18.96
N ASP A 220 13.61 10.15 -19.57
CA ASP A 220 14.65 10.97 -18.96
C ASP A 220 14.12 11.81 -17.81
N GLU A 221 12.92 12.35 -17.90
CA GLU A 221 12.27 13.10 -16.81
C GLU A 221 12.00 12.24 -15.57
N ILE A 222 11.80 10.94 -15.73
CA ILE A 222 11.59 10.00 -14.63
C ILE A 222 12.89 9.63 -13.91
N SER A 223 14.06 9.86 -14.53
CA SER A 223 15.27 9.11 -14.21
C SER A 223 16.25 9.76 -13.25
N THR A 224 16.34 11.07 -13.13
CA THR A 224 17.49 11.68 -12.47
C THR A 224 17.28 12.12 -11.03
N ASP A 225 16.05 12.42 -10.61
CA ASP A 225 15.78 12.99 -9.28
C ASP A 225 14.79 12.19 -8.42
N VAL A 226 14.23 11.10 -8.93
CA VAL A 226 13.28 10.31 -8.15
C VAL A 226 14.02 9.49 -7.09
N LYS A 227 13.84 9.88 -5.84
CA LYS A 227 14.31 9.11 -4.68
C LYS A 227 13.12 8.39 -4.05
N ARG A 228 13.21 7.07 -3.93
CA ARG A 228 12.21 6.26 -3.24
C ARG A 228 12.83 5.44 -2.11
N LYS A 229 12.00 4.98 -1.19
CA LYS A 229 12.40 3.97 -0.20
C LYS A 229 12.81 2.70 -0.92
N PRO A 230 13.88 1.99 -0.48
CA PRO A 230 14.23 0.69 -1.04
C PRO A 230 13.07 -0.29 -0.84
N ILE A 231 12.79 -1.08 -1.85
CA ILE A 231 11.79 -2.15 -1.80
C ILE A 231 12.55 -3.46 -2.01
N TYR A 232 12.40 -4.38 -1.07
CA TYR A 232 13.06 -5.68 -1.15
C TYR A 232 12.05 -6.75 -1.57
N VAL A 233 12.45 -7.57 -2.53
CA VAL A 233 11.71 -8.71 -3.03
C VAL A 233 12.44 -9.98 -2.63
N ALA A 234 11.74 -10.89 -1.97
CA ALA A 234 12.27 -12.17 -1.60
C ALA A 234 11.54 -13.29 -2.36
N TYR A 235 12.29 -14.26 -2.87
CA TYR A 235 11.79 -15.36 -3.70
C TYR A 235 12.76 -16.53 -3.69
N ASP A 236 12.30 -17.71 -4.14
CA ASP A 236 13.19 -18.82 -4.45
C ASP A 236 13.79 -18.66 -5.85
N ASP A 237 15.09 -18.71 -5.96
CA ASP A 237 15.81 -18.75 -7.23
C ASP A 237 16.50 -20.11 -7.39
N LYS A 238 15.82 -21.02 -8.10
CA LYS A 238 16.37 -22.35 -8.43
C LYS A 238 16.78 -23.17 -7.20
N GLY A 239 15.96 -23.10 -6.15
CA GLY A 239 16.20 -23.78 -4.88
C GLY A 239 17.05 -23.00 -3.89
N LEU A 240 17.23 -21.69 -4.10
CA LEU A 240 17.97 -20.78 -3.22
C LEU A 240 17.11 -19.58 -2.83
N LEU A 241 16.85 -19.39 -1.54
CA LEU A 241 16.14 -18.21 -1.04
C LEU A 241 16.99 -16.96 -1.32
N THR A 242 16.46 -16.08 -2.13
CA THR A 242 17.13 -14.86 -2.62
C THR A 242 16.34 -13.64 -2.21
N VAL A 243 17.05 -12.58 -1.80
CA VAL A 243 16.47 -11.26 -1.51
C VAL A 243 17.20 -10.21 -2.35
N LYS A 244 16.46 -9.48 -3.17
CA LYS A 244 17.01 -8.39 -4.00
C LYS A 244 16.27 -7.09 -3.77
N GLU A 245 16.93 -5.99 -4.03
CA GLU A 245 16.26 -4.71 -4.17
C GLU A 245 15.50 -4.67 -5.51
N LEU A 246 14.29 -4.10 -5.51
CA LEU A 246 13.43 -4.05 -6.68
C LEU A 246 14.11 -3.38 -7.89
N ASN A 247 14.97 -2.37 -7.67
CA ASN A 247 15.73 -1.71 -8.74
C ASN A 247 16.70 -2.65 -9.47
N ASP A 248 17.21 -3.68 -8.78
CA ASP A 248 18.14 -4.65 -9.36
C ASP A 248 17.43 -5.75 -10.15
N MET A 249 16.09 -5.73 -10.14
CA MET A 249 15.25 -6.71 -10.86
C MET A 249 14.70 -6.19 -12.18
N VAL A 250 15.12 -5.01 -12.61
CA VAL A 250 14.76 -4.45 -13.93
C VAL A 250 15.46 -5.26 -15.03
N THR A 251 14.65 -5.73 -15.98
CA THR A 251 15.10 -6.50 -17.14
C THR A 251 15.17 -5.60 -18.39
N ASP A 252 15.75 -6.12 -19.45
CA ASP A 252 15.75 -5.53 -20.79
C ASP A 252 14.57 -6.03 -21.66
N ILE A 253 13.56 -6.62 -21.05
CA ILE A 253 12.41 -7.17 -21.75
C ILE A 253 11.40 -6.05 -22.02
N LEU A 254 11.06 -5.87 -23.28
CA LEU A 254 9.96 -5.03 -23.76
C LEU A 254 8.81 -5.95 -24.17
N ILE A 255 7.60 -5.63 -23.72
CA ILE A 255 6.37 -6.29 -24.16
C ILE A 255 5.50 -5.27 -24.87
N ASP A 256 5.11 -5.60 -26.10
CA ASP A 256 4.14 -4.86 -26.90
C ASP A 256 2.91 -5.71 -27.23
N ALA A 257 1.89 -5.09 -27.82
CA ALA A 257 0.63 -5.74 -28.11
C ALA A 257 0.75 -6.94 -29.08
N SER A 258 1.80 -6.98 -29.92
CA SER A 258 2.02 -8.06 -30.88
C SER A 258 2.55 -9.34 -30.26
N GLN A 259 3.07 -9.26 -29.03
CA GLN A 259 3.64 -10.39 -28.28
C GLN A 259 2.65 -11.03 -27.31
N VAL A 260 1.38 -10.61 -27.32
CA VAL A 260 0.36 -10.99 -26.35
C VAL A 260 -0.87 -11.50 -27.10
N GLU A 261 -1.43 -12.62 -26.67
CA GLU A 261 -2.66 -13.17 -27.28
C GLU A 261 -3.90 -12.40 -26.84
N ASP A 262 -3.96 -11.97 -25.58
CA ASP A 262 -5.09 -11.24 -25.00
C ASP A 262 -4.63 -10.41 -23.81
N TYR A 263 -5.35 -9.32 -23.52
CA TYR A 263 -5.11 -8.50 -22.35
C TYR A 263 -6.41 -8.01 -21.69
N GLU A 264 -6.33 -7.77 -20.39
CA GLU A 264 -7.37 -7.12 -19.62
C GLU A 264 -6.76 -5.95 -18.84
N TYR A 265 -7.25 -4.73 -19.10
CA TYR A 265 -6.83 -3.54 -18.37
C TYR A 265 -7.98 -3.00 -17.52
N ILE A 266 -7.74 -2.83 -16.23
CA ILE A 266 -8.71 -2.33 -15.25
C ILE A 266 -8.11 -1.13 -14.53
N SER A 267 -8.76 0.02 -14.62
CA SER A 267 -8.50 1.19 -13.77
C SER A 267 -9.59 1.28 -12.71
N SER A 268 -9.26 1.33 -11.43
CA SER A 268 -10.24 1.22 -10.35
C SER A 268 -9.87 2.09 -9.13
N ILE A 269 -10.89 2.62 -8.49
CA ILE A 269 -10.83 3.20 -7.14
C ILE A 269 -11.57 2.33 -6.11
N ASP A 270 -12.15 1.21 -6.53
CA ASP A 270 -12.95 0.30 -5.69
C ASP A 270 -12.06 -0.68 -4.90
N ARG A 271 -10.91 -1.06 -5.44
CA ARG A 271 -10.01 -2.04 -4.82
C ARG A 271 -8.81 -1.35 -4.19
N ASN A 272 -8.69 -1.49 -2.85
CA ASN A 272 -7.55 -0.98 -2.08
C ASN A 272 -7.27 0.53 -2.19
N THR A 273 -8.23 1.33 -2.67
CA THR A 273 -8.13 2.78 -2.69
C THR A 273 -8.83 3.36 -1.47
N PHE A 274 -8.13 4.24 -0.76
CA PHE A 274 -8.67 4.92 0.41
C PHE A 274 -8.29 6.40 0.34
N THR A 275 -9.21 7.28 0.72
CA THR A 275 -8.98 8.72 0.77
C THR A 275 -8.70 9.21 2.18
N GLN A 276 -8.94 8.36 3.19
CA GLN A 276 -8.55 8.65 4.56
C GLN A 276 -8.25 7.39 5.38
N ILE A 277 -7.33 7.53 6.33
CA ILE A 277 -7.02 6.49 7.32
C ILE A 277 -7.22 7.08 8.70
N LEU A 278 -8.12 6.49 9.47
CA LEU A 278 -8.29 6.83 10.87
C LEU A 278 -7.38 5.97 11.73
N VAL A 279 -6.66 6.61 12.64
CA VAL A 279 -5.85 5.90 13.65
C VAL A 279 -6.67 5.78 14.92
N VAL A 280 -6.92 4.53 15.33
CA VAL A 280 -7.74 4.20 16.49
C VAL A 280 -6.94 3.33 17.43
N ARG A 281 -6.78 3.76 18.69
CA ARG A 281 -6.17 2.95 19.76
C ARG A 281 -7.22 2.41 20.71
N GLU A 282 -6.96 1.26 21.28
CA GLU A 282 -7.77 0.66 22.33
C GLU A 282 -7.08 0.90 23.68
N ALA A 283 -7.82 1.42 24.64
CA ALA A 283 -7.34 1.57 26.01
C ALA A 283 -8.27 0.82 26.97
N LYS A 284 -7.70 0.19 27.99
CA LYS A 284 -8.46 -0.45 29.07
C LYS A 284 -8.92 0.64 30.04
N THR A 285 -10.23 0.82 30.18
CA THR A 285 -10.85 1.70 31.18
C THR A 285 -11.48 0.87 32.29
N GLY A 286 -11.05 1.10 33.54
CA GLY A 286 -11.62 0.43 34.73
C GLY A 286 -11.15 -1.02 34.90
N SER A 287 -11.93 -1.80 35.67
CA SER A 287 -11.61 -3.20 35.93
C SER A 287 -11.69 -4.06 34.67
N ASP A 288 -10.60 -4.53 34.21
CA ASP A 288 -10.20 -5.58 33.24
C ASP A 288 -11.13 -6.09 32.12
N LYS A 289 -12.36 -5.61 31.98
CA LYS A 289 -13.35 -6.21 31.06
C LYS A 289 -13.82 -5.30 29.93
N HIS A 290 -13.58 -4.00 29.98
CA HIS A 290 -13.99 -3.08 28.91
C HIS A 290 -12.78 -2.40 28.24
N LYS A 291 -12.61 -2.66 26.95
CA LYS A 291 -11.70 -1.91 26.08
C LYS A 291 -12.51 -0.83 25.38
N GLU A 292 -12.12 0.42 25.53
CA GLU A 292 -12.68 1.52 24.76
C GLU A 292 -11.73 1.88 23.60
N ALA A 293 -12.31 2.11 22.43
CA ALA A 293 -11.56 2.51 21.25
C ALA A 293 -11.58 4.05 21.11
N TYR A 294 -10.41 4.64 20.97
CA TYR A 294 -10.24 6.09 20.84
C TYR A 294 -9.60 6.43 19.50
N ARG A 295 -10.19 7.38 18.79
CA ARG A 295 -9.57 7.94 17.59
C ARG A 295 -8.43 8.90 18.01
N THR A 296 -7.19 8.55 17.69
CA THR A 296 -6.02 9.34 18.05
C THR A 296 -5.57 10.30 16.94
N GLY A 297 -6.10 10.14 15.75
CA GLY A 297 -5.79 10.99 14.63
C GLY A 297 -6.11 10.35 13.28
N GLY A 298 -5.40 10.74 12.25
CA GLY A 298 -5.55 10.15 10.93
C GLY A 298 -4.73 10.85 9.85
N ALA A 299 -4.78 10.28 8.67
CA ALA A 299 -4.22 10.83 7.44
C ALA A 299 -5.34 11.02 6.41
N TYR A 300 -5.30 12.08 5.61
CA TYR A 300 -6.37 12.51 4.71
C TYR A 300 -5.77 12.98 3.39
N ALA A 301 -6.27 12.44 2.29
CA ALA A 301 -6.00 12.87 0.93
C ALA A 301 -7.18 13.71 0.45
N LEU A 302 -7.05 15.04 0.57
CA LEU A 302 -8.19 15.95 0.45
C LEU A 302 -8.70 16.09 -0.98
N GLU A 303 -7.79 16.16 -1.95
CA GLU A 303 -8.17 16.29 -3.35
C GLU A 303 -8.82 15.01 -3.87
N GLU A 304 -8.30 13.86 -3.46
CA GLU A 304 -8.89 12.56 -3.76
C GLU A 304 -10.26 12.39 -3.10
N THR A 305 -10.42 12.90 -1.88
CA THR A 305 -11.73 12.91 -1.19
C THR A 305 -12.76 13.74 -1.94
N LYS A 306 -12.39 14.90 -2.50
CA LYS A 306 -13.29 15.72 -3.32
C LYS A 306 -13.72 15.01 -4.60
N ARG A 307 -12.82 14.21 -5.20
CA ARG A 307 -13.07 13.52 -6.48
C ARG A 307 -13.83 12.21 -6.32
N TRP A 308 -13.50 11.43 -5.28
CA TRP A 308 -13.94 10.03 -5.13
C TRP A 308 -14.83 9.80 -3.91
N GLY A 309 -15.05 10.83 -3.10
CA GLY A 309 -15.76 10.71 -1.84
C GLY A 309 -14.88 10.15 -0.71
N VAL A 310 -15.52 9.82 0.40
CA VAL A 310 -14.85 9.30 1.58
C VAL A 310 -14.70 7.78 1.48
N LEU A 311 -13.51 7.32 1.14
CA LEU A 311 -13.10 5.92 1.20
C LEU A 311 -12.20 5.75 2.43
N GLN A 312 -12.76 5.18 3.51
CA GLN A 312 -12.14 5.19 4.83
C GLN A 312 -11.56 3.83 5.22
N LYS A 313 -10.35 3.83 5.76
CA LYS A 313 -9.73 2.69 6.43
C LYS A 313 -9.45 3.02 7.90
N VAL A 314 -9.64 2.05 8.78
CA VAL A 314 -9.23 2.15 10.19
C VAL A 314 -7.90 1.44 10.37
N TYR A 315 -6.92 2.15 10.93
CA TYR A 315 -5.64 1.59 11.35
C TYR A 315 -5.61 1.51 12.88
N LYS A 316 -5.42 0.29 13.38
CA LYS A 316 -5.22 0.03 14.80
C LYS A 316 -3.74 -0.28 15.02
N PRO A 317 -2.95 0.68 15.52
CA PRO A 317 -1.54 0.46 15.83
C PRO A 317 -1.39 -0.39 17.10
N ASP A 318 -0.27 -1.08 17.23
CA ASP A 318 0.12 -1.75 18.48
C ASP A 318 0.30 -0.72 19.60
N GLU A 319 0.12 -1.13 20.89
CA GLU A 319 0.20 -0.22 22.05
C GLU A 319 1.52 0.55 22.14
N LYS A 320 2.61 -0.02 21.61
CA LYS A 320 3.97 0.55 21.64
C LYS A 320 4.34 1.36 20.39
N ASP A 321 3.40 1.52 19.45
CA ASP A 321 3.68 2.21 18.19
C ASP A 321 3.57 3.73 18.37
N LEU A 322 4.71 4.38 18.59
CA LEU A 322 4.79 5.83 18.81
C LEU A 322 4.56 6.66 17.54
N ASN A 323 4.69 6.06 16.36
CA ASN A 323 4.63 6.76 15.07
C ASN A 323 3.39 6.38 14.25
N ALA A 324 2.26 6.13 14.90
CA ALA A 324 1.05 5.63 14.24
C ALA A 324 0.51 6.57 13.16
N ILE A 325 0.55 7.87 13.39
CA ILE A 325 0.09 8.89 12.43
C ILE A 325 0.99 8.95 11.19
N GLU A 326 2.31 8.93 11.38
CA GLU A 326 3.24 8.91 10.24
C GLU A 326 3.12 7.62 9.43
N LYS A 327 2.86 6.49 10.10
CA LYS A 327 2.55 5.23 9.40
C LYS A 327 1.24 5.33 8.61
N ALA A 328 0.19 5.92 9.18
CA ALA A 328 -1.06 6.16 8.48
C ALA A 328 -0.85 7.03 7.24
N LYS A 329 -0.02 8.07 7.34
CA LYS A 329 0.37 8.92 6.20
C LYS A 329 1.08 8.12 5.11
N ILE A 330 2.10 7.33 5.46
CA ILE A 330 2.83 6.47 4.52
C ILE A 330 1.90 5.43 3.87
N MET A 331 0.96 4.89 4.65
CA MET A 331 -0.05 3.97 4.11
C MET A 331 -0.96 4.69 3.13
N LEU A 332 -1.46 5.87 3.48
CA LEU A 332 -2.38 6.62 2.64
C LEU A 332 -1.70 7.11 1.35
N ASP A 333 -0.44 7.50 1.41
CA ASP A 333 0.36 7.87 0.24
C ASP A 333 0.34 6.78 -0.86
N LYS A 334 0.30 5.53 -0.47
CA LYS A 334 0.19 4.38 -1.39
C LYS A 334 -1.24 4.06 -1.79
N LEU A 335 -2.21 4.34 -0.92
CA LEU A 335 -3.59 3.90 -1.07
C LEU A 335 -4.51 4.98 -1.65
N ALA A 336 -4.14 6.28 -1.58
CA ALA A 336 -4.92 7.37 -2.16
C ALA A 336 -4.62 7.56 -3.66
N ARG A 337 -4.59 6.45 -4.39
CA ARG A 337 -4.29 6.42 -5.83
C ARG A 337 -5.22 5.44 -6.53
N LYS A 338 -5.50 5.69 -7.80
CA LYS A 338 -6.14 4.65 -8.63
C LYS A 338 -5.23 3.44 -8.72
N THR A 339 -5.83 2.29 -8.64
CA THR A 339 -5.17 1.02 -8.92
C THR A 339 -5.35 0.68 -10.39
N HIS A 340 -4.25 0.37 -11.06
CA HIS A 340 -4.23 -0.13 -12.42
C HIS A 340 -3.81 -1.59 -12.38
N THR A 341 -4.63 -2.45 -12.95
CA THR A 341 -4.34 -3.87 -13.13
C THR A 341 -4.29 -4.16 -14.62
N LEU A 342 -3.16 -4.64 -15.10
CA LEU A 342 -3.00 -5.12 -16.46
C LEU A 342 -2.68 -6.61 -16.40
N ARG A 343 -3.53 -7.42 -17.01
CA ARG A 343 -3.33 -8.84 -17.19
C ARG A 343 -3.00 -9.10 -18.63
N LEU A 344 -1.86 -9.71 -18.88
CA LEU A 344 -1.41 -10.10 -20.21
C LEU A 344 -1.46 -11.62 -20.28
N LYS A 345 -2.09 -12.19 -21.32
CA LYS A 345 -2.24 -13.64 -21.50
C LYS A 345 -1.52 -14.08 -22.76
N GLY A 346 -0.93 -15.26 -22.71
CA GLY A 346 -0.24 -15.86 -23.84
C GLY A 346 0.96 -15.07 -24.33
N CYS A 347 1.63 -14.33 -23.44
CA CYS A 347 2.86 -13.62 -23.78
C CYS A 347 3.95 -14.60 -24.20
N LEU A 348 4.84 -14.17 -25.06
CA LEU A 348 6.03 -14.97 -25.42
C LEU A 348 6.87 -15.27 -24.16
N GLY A 349 7.10 -16.55 -23.89
CA GLY A 349 7.71 -17.03 -22.65
C GLY A 349 9.15 -16.55 -22.45
N ARG A 350 9.45 -16.10 -21.24
CA ARG A 350 10.77 -15.71 -20.76
C ARG A 350 11.00 -16.28 -19.37
N THR A 351 11.85 -17.28 -19.23
CA THR A 351 12.09 -18.02 -17.98
C THR A 351 12.62 -17.14 -16.84
N VAL A 352 13.23 -16.00 -17.16
CA VAL A 352 13.78 -15.05 -16.18
C VAL A 352 12.71 -14.20 -15.48
N ILE A 353 11.50 -14.11 -16.06
CA ILE A 353 10.41 -13.32 -15.48
C ILE A 353 9.87 -14.00 -14.23
N ARG A 354 9.74 -13.19 -13.19
CA ARG A 354 9.22 -13.58 -11.87
C ARG A 354 8.55 -12.40 -11.17
N PRO A 355 7.84 -12.59 -10.06
CA PRO A 355 7.36 -11.47 -9.25
C PRO A 355 8.50 -10.51 -8.89
N GLY A 356 8.28 -9.21 -9.07
CA GLY A 356 9.28 -8.17 -8.89
C GLY A 356 10.12 -7.86 -10.12
N SER A 357 10.07 -8.67 -11.20
CA SER A 357 10.76 -8.32 -12.44
C SER A 357 10.21 -7.03 -13.04
N GLY A 358 11.09 -6.06 -13.27
CA GLY A 358 10.78 -4.83 -14.02
C GLY A 358 10.82 -5.12 -15.51
N ILE A 359 9.73 -4.84 -16.21
CA ILE A 359 9.60 -4.99 -17.66
C ILE A 359 9.12 -3.67 -18.27
N TRP A 360 9.49 -3.44 -19.53
CA TRP A 360 9.05 -2.29 -20.27
C TRP A 360 7.78 -2.63 -21.05
N LEU A 361 6.80 -1.74 -20.99
CA LEU A 361 5.58 -1.83 -21.79
C LEU A 361 5.61 -0.80 -22.91
N ASN A 362 5.15 -1.21 -24.09
CA ASN A 362 4.74 -0.31 -25.16
C ASN A 362 3.40 -0.82 -25.71
N PHE A 363 2.33 -0.44 -25.05
CA PHE A 363 1.02 -1.08 -25.21
C PHE A 363 -0.05 -0.04 -25.52
N ASP A 364 -0.62 -0.10 -26.71
CA ASP A 364 -1.78 0.69 -27.08
C ASP A 364 -3.06 -0.08 -26.68
N ILE A 365 -3.85 0.51 -25.76
CA ILE A 365 -5.14 -0.04 -25.33
C ILE A 365 -6.34 0.69 -25.95
N GLY A 366 -6.10 1.50 -26.97
CA GLY A 366 -7.10 2.19 -27.79
C GLY A 366 -7.32 3.64 -27.37
N ASP A 367 -7.63 3.91 -26.12
CA ASP A 367 -7.86 5.26 -25.59
C ASP A 367 -6.63 5.85 -24.89
N GLN A 368 -5.64 5.03 -24.59
CA GLN A 368 -4.37 5.44 -24.00
C GLN A 368 -3.22 4.49 -24.38
N ILE A 369 -2.01 5.01 -24.34
CA ILE A 369 -0.81 4.25 -24.61
C ILE A 369 -0.02 4.10 -23.33
N LEU A 370 0.25 2.85 -22.95
CA LEU A 370 1.08 2.50 -21.81
C LEU A 370 2.53 2.36 -22.30
N ASN A 371 3.35 3.40 -22.10
CA ASN A 371 4.76 3.38 -22.44
C ASN A 371 5.60 3.64 -21.20
N GLU A 372 5.81 2.58 -20.40
CA GLU A 372 6.42 2.73 -19.08
C GLU A 372 7.07 1.45 -18.55
N LEU A 373 7.96 1.63 -17.55
CA LEU A 373 8.48 0.54 -16.74
C LEU A 373 7.45 0.11 -15.71
N VAL A 374 7.09 -1.16 -15.73
CA VAL A 374 6.18 -1.78 -14.75
C VAL A 374 6.82 -2.99 -14.09
N TYR A 375 6.28 -3.39 -12.93
CA TYR A 375 6.76 -4.55 -12.21
C TYR A 375 5.72 -5.66 -12.20
N VAL A 376 6.19 -6.86 -12.52
CA VAL A 376 5.35 -8.06 -12.54
C VAL A 376 4.94 -8.43 -11.12
N GLN A 377 3.64 -8.59 -10.89
CA GLN A 377 3.07 -9.03 -9.62
C GLN A 377 3.09 -10.56 -9.52
N ALA A 378 2.58 -11.23 -10.54
CA ALA A 378 2.55 -12.68 -10.63
C ALA A 378 2.80 -13.13 -12.06
N VAL A 379 3.31 -14.33 -12.22
CA VAL A 379 3.52 -14.93 -13.53
C VAL A 379 3.17 -16.41 -13.49
N THR A 380 2.42 -16.86 -14.51
CA THR A 380 2.19 -18.28 -14.81
C THR A 380 2.92 -18.60 -16.10
N HIS A 381 3.91 -19.49 -16.03
CA HIS A 381 4.60 -20.03 -17.20
C HIS A 381 3.93 -21.32 -17.64
N ASN A 382 3.52 -21.38 -18.90
CA ASN A 382 2.91 -22.55 -19.52
C ASN A 382 3.85 -23.16 -20.56
N PHE A 383 4.20 -24.42 -20.36
CA PHE A 383 5.08 -25.18 -21.24
C PHE A 383 4.29 -26.33 -21.85
N SER A 384 3.99 -26.26 -23.13
CA SER A 384 3.25 -27.30 -23.84
C SER A 384 3.63 -27.34 -25.32
N ASN A 385 3.62 -28.51 -25.95
CA ASN A 385 3.87 -28.64 -27.37
C ASN A 385 5.17 -27.94 -27.84
N ASN A 386 6.24 -28.05 -27.06
CA ASN A 386 7.53 -27.37 -27.29
C ASN A 386 7.44 -25.84 -27.38
N LYS A 387 6.38 -25.26 -26.81
CA LYS A 387 6.19 -23.81 -26.70
C LYS A 387 6.22 -23.38 -25.24
N HIS A 388 6.69 -22.18 -25.02
CA HIS A 388 6.63 -21.51 -23.72
C HIS A 388 5.86 -20.22 -23.85
N THR A 389 4.72 -20.12 -23.19
CA THR A 389 3.97 -18.89 -23.02
C THR A 389 3.93 -18.50 -21.56
N MET A 390 3.59 -17.26 -21.29
CA MET A 390 3.41 -16.78 -19.93
C MET A 390 2.21 -15.84 -19.82
N ASP A 391 1.51 -15.94 -18.70
CA ASP A 391 0.48 -15.00 -18.30
C ASP A 391 1.04 -14.09 -17.19
N LEU A 392 0.86 -12.78 -17.31
CA LEU A 392 1.43 -11.82 -16.39
C LEU A 392 0.32 -11.02 -15.72
N ASP A 393 0.39 -10.92 -14.39
CA ASP A 393 -0.37 -9.94 -13.63
C ASP A 393 0.55 -8.75 -13.28
N ILE A 394 0.14 -7.55 -13.66
CA ILE A 394 0.85 -6.30 -13.41
C ILE A 394 -0.09 -5.38 -12.65
N ILE A 395 0.37 -4.89 -11.49
CA ILE A 395 -0.35 -3.91 -10.69
C ILE A 395 0.53 -2.71 -10.48
N TYR A 396 0.01 -1.54 -10.78
CA TYR A 396 0.70 -0.27 -10.56
C TYR A 396 -0.30 0.82 -10.14
N PHE A 397 0.22 1.97 -9.73
CA PHE A 397 -0.57 3.09 -9.25
C PHE A 397 -0.27 4.33 -10.07
N ASP A 398 -1.23 5.25 -10.12
CA ASP A 398 -1.02 6.55 -10.73
C ASP A 398 0.27 7.21 -10.21
N LYS A 399 1.02 7.84 -11.11
CA LYS A 399 2.29 8.52 -10.79
C LYS A 399 2.08 9.77 -9.93
N GLN A 400 0.89 10.38 -10.00
CA GLN A 400 0.57 11.58 -9.23
C GLN A 400 0.55 11.24 -7.73
N GLU A 401 1.43 11.89 -6.97
CA GLU A 401 1.48 11.72 -5.53
C GLU A 401 0.33 12.51 -4.87
N PRO A 402 -0.46 11.87 -3.98
CA PRO A 402 -1.51 12.55 -3.26
C PRO A 402 -0.92 13.53 -2.24
N VAL A 403 -1.54 14.69 -2.07
CA VAL A 403 -1.20 15.62 -0.99
C VAL A 403 -1.89 15.15 0.29
N ILE A 404 -1.10 14.65 1.25
CA ILE A 404 -1.64 14.07 2.47
C ILE A 404 -1.48 15.02 3.64
N THR A 405 -2.60 15.36 4.27
CA THR A 405 -2.68 16.08 5.53
C THR A 405 -2.84 15.10 6.69
N THR A 406 -2.09 15.30 7.77
CA THR A 406 -2.20 14.49 8.98
C THR A 406 -2.78 15.27 10.13
N ILE A 407 -3.59 14.60 10.95
CA ILE A 407 -4.10 15.12 12.22
C ILE A 407 -3.59 14.19 13.31
N ASP A 408 -2.78 14.74 14.21
CA ASP A 408 -2.30 14.03 15.41
C ASP A 408 -2.94 14.66 16.65
N ARG A 409 -3.64 13.87 17.44
CA ARG A 409 -4.27 14.29 18.70
C ARG A 409 -3.41 13.98 19.92
N GLY A 410 -2.25 13.39 19.69
CA GLY A 410 -1.23 13.08 20.68
C GLY A 410 -1.55 11.91 21.61
N ASP A 411 -0.61 11.01 21.76
CA ASP A 411 -0.64 9.92 22.75
C ASP A 411 -0.55 10.47 24.20
N ALA A 412 -0.02 11.68 24.38
CA ALA A 412 0.11 12.33 25.68
C ALA A 412 -1.27 12.61 26.34
N GLU A 413 -2.29 12.95 25.56
CA GLU A 413 -3.64 13.16 26.08
C GLU A 413 -4.29 11.83 26.52
N ILE A 414 -4.03 10.75 25.80
CA ILE A 414 -4.48 9.40 26.18
C ILE A 414 -3.80 8.95 27.46
N ALA A 415 -2.49 9.13 27.58
CA ALA A 415 -1.72 8.81 28.79
C ALA A 415 -2.21 9.61 30.00
N ARG A 416 -2.52 10.90 29.82
CA ARG A 416 -3.06 11.78 30.86
C ARG A 416 -4.46 11.33 31.33
N ARG A 417 -5.33 10.88 30.42
CA ARG A 417 -6.67 10.35 30.75
C ARG A 417 -6.61 9.02 31.45
N LEU A 418 -5.76 8.10 31.00
CA LEU A 418 -5.51 6.83 31.68
C LEU A 418 -4.94 7.03 33.10
N ALA A 419 -4.12 8.03 33.30
CA ALA A 419 -3.60 8.40 34.61
C ALA A 419 -4.70 9.01 35.51
N ASN A 420 -5.61 9.82 34.94
CA ASN A 420 -6.71 10.43 35.67
C ASN A 420 -7.85 9.42 36.01
N SER A 421 -8.12 8.45 35.14
CA SER A 421 -9.07 7.37 35.43
C SER A 421 -8.61 6.46 36.57
N LYS A 422 -7.29 6.34 36.79
CA LYS A 422 -6.72 5.62 37.95
C LYS A 422 -6.82 6.42 39.26
N LYS A 423 -6.95 7.75 39.23
CA LYS A 423 -7.08 8.61 40.43
C LYS A 423 -8.52 8.76 40.93
N GLY A 424 -9.53 8.27 40.22
CA GLY A 424 -10.96 8.41 40.55
C GLY A 424 -11.50 7.49 41.62
N LYS A 425 -10.68 6.77 42.41
CA LYS A 425 -11.14 5.94 43.55
C LYS A 425 -10.39 6.28 44.84
N SER A 426 -10.55 7.51 45.31
CA SER A 426 -10.32 7.82 46.73
C SER A 426 -10.76 9.26 47.01
N GLY A 427 -11.81 9.42 47.77
CA GLY A 427 -12.12 10.69 48.45
C GLY A 427 -13.58 11.15 48.32
N LYS A 428 -14.29 10.95 49.41
CA LYS A 428 -15.58 11.56 49.73
C LYS A 428 -15.56 13.08 49.59
N GLY A 429 -16.63 13.62 49.00
CA GLY A 429 -17.35 14.83 49.40
C GLY A 429 -16.51 16.11 49.61
N GLY A 430 -16.61 16.99 48.65
CA GLY A 430 -16.25 18.38 48.75
C GLY A 430 -16.76 19.10 47.52
N THR A 431 -17.89 19.77 47.62
CA THR A 431 -18.39 20.74 46.67
C THR A 431 -17.39 21.89 46.61
N THR A 432 -16.48 21.82 45.66
CA THR A 432 -15.67 22.96 45.22
C THR A 432 -16.16 23.33 43.85
N SER A 433 -16.75 24.51 43.74
CA SER A 433 -17.01 25.19 42.46
C SER A 433 -15.69 25.26 41.68
N VAL A 434 -15.58 24.39 40.67
CA VAL A 434 -14.45 24.47 39.74
C VAL A 434 -14.68 25.72 38.90
N ASN A 435 -13.78 26.71 39.00
CA ASN A 435 -13.69 27.81 38.07
C ASN A 435 -13.58 27.27 36.68
N LYS A 436 -14.69 27.31 35.92
CA LYS A 436 -14.73 26.99 34.52
C LYS A 436 -14.15 28.18 33.76
N GLY A 437 -12.97 27.99 33.17
CA GLY A 437 -12.41 28.96 32.25
C GLY A 437 -11.07 29.49 32.67
N SER A 438 -10.04 28.88 32.30
CA SER A 438 -8.89 29.46 31.63
C SER A 438 -8.30 28.41 30.72
N ALA A 439 -8.84 28.33 29.54
CA ALA A 439 -8.18 27.68 28.44
C ALA A 439 -6.83 28.36 28.21
N ASN A 440 -5.75 27.61 27.98
CA ASN A 440 -4.46 28.19 27.65
C ASN A 440 -4.58 28.85 26.26
N ALA A 441 -4.30 30.16 26.14
CA ALA A 441 -4.39 30.89 24.88
C ALA A 441 -3.58 30.21 23.72
N SER A 442 -2.43 29.63 24.03
CA SER A 442 -1.65 28.85 23.07
C SER A 442 -2.39 27.58 22.60
N ALA A 443 -3.13 26.93 23.48
CA ALA A 443 -3.91 25.74 23.11
C ALA A 443 -5.13 26.11 22.24
N VAL A 444 -5.77 27.25 22.53
CA VAL A 444 -6.84 27.78 21.67
C VAL A 444 -6.30 28.12 20.28
N GLN A 445 -5.20 28.85 20.18
CA GLN A 445 -4.58 29.17 18.89
C GLN A 445 -4.20 27.91 18.11
N THR A 446 -3.65 26.91 18.80
CA THR A 446 -3.33 25.62 18.18
C THR A 446 -4.59 24.92 17.65
N GLY A 447 -5.69 24.95 18.42
CA GLY A 447 -6.96 24.39 18.00
C GLY A 447 -7.53 25.07 16.76
N LEU A 448 -7.53 26.40 16.73
CA LEU A 448 -8.05 27.19 15.60
C LEU A 448 -7.22 26.97 14.32
N THR A 449 -5.90 27.06 14.40
CA THR A 449 -5.02 26.87 13.25
C THR A 449 -5.02 25.40 12.75
N SER A 450 -5.30 24.44 13.62
CA SER A 450 -5.36 23.03 13.24
C SER A 450 -6.55 22.67 12.36
N ILE A 451 -7.60 23.50 12.36
CA ILE A 451 -8.82 23.23 11.57
C ILE A 451 -8.89 24.04 10.29
N GLU A 452 -8.15 25.14 10.17
CA GLU A 452 -8.19 26.03 9.00
C GLU A 452 -7.86 25.26 7.71
N GLY A 453 -8.67 25.45 6.67
CA GLY A 453 -8.54 24.76 5.39
C GLY A 453 -8.88 23.27 5.44
N THR A 454 -9.22 22.68 6.59
CA THR A 454 -9.53 21.26 6.69
C THR A 454 -11.00 20.97 6.39
N PRO A 455 -11.32 19.95 5.56
CA PRO A 455 -12.69 19.53 5.32
C PRO A 455 -13.23 18.74 6.50
N SER A 456 -14.55 18.84 6.71
CA SER A 456 -15.27 17.95 7.60
C SER A 456 -15.58 16.61 6.90
N PRO A 457 -15.55 15.48 7.61
CA PRO A 457 -16.07 14.22 7.09
C PRO A 457 -17.59 14.26 6.82
N TYR A 458 -18.29 15.28 7.33
CA TYR A 458 -19.71 15.53 7.08
C TYR A 458 -19.94 16.59 6.00
N GLY A 459 -18.91 16.95 5.22
CA GLY A 459 -19.01 17.90 4.13
C GLY A 459 -19.52 19.28 4.60
N THR A 460 -20.54 19.79 3.93
CA THR A 460 -21.16 21.09 4.22
C THR A 460 -21.86 21.18 5.59
N GLU A 461 -22.26 20.04 6.16
CA GLU A 461 -22.96 19.94 7.46
C GLU A 461 -22.00 19.73 8.64
N GLY A 462 -20.71 19.85 8.43
CA GLY A 462 -19.69 19.52 9.41
C GLY A 462 -19.33 20.62 10.44
N CYS A 463 -20.19 21.59 10.69
CA CYS A 463 -19.90 22.72 11.59
C CYS A 463 -19.55 22.24 13.01
N VAL A 464 -20.35 21.36 13.61
CA VAL A 464 -20.13 20.80 14.96
C VAL A 464 -18.86 19.97 15.00
N ASP A 465 -18.60 19.14 13.98
CA ASP A 465 -17.40 18.34 13.89
C ASP A 465 -16.13 19.21 13.91
N ARG A 466 -16.13 20.30 13.17
CA ARG A 466 -14.98 21.22 13.13
C ARG A 466 -14.85 22.06 14.40
N ALA A 467 -15.96 22.57 14.94
CA ALA A 467 -15.95 23.32 16.19
C ALA A 467 -15.47 22.46 17.37
N THR A 468 -15.97 21.23 17.50
CA THR A 468 -15.52 20.31 18.56
C THR A 468 -14.09 19.81 18.33
N LEU A 469 -13.62 19.75 17.07
CA LEU A 469 -12.21 19.46 16.78
C LEU A 469 -11.29 20.56 17.29
N ALA A 470 -11.56 21.81 16.95
CA ALA A 470 -10.80 22.95 17.49
C ALA A 470 -10.86 22.97 19.03
N GLY A 471 -12.09 22.86 19.56
CA GLY A 471 -12.35 22.87 21.00
C GLY A 471 -11.63 21.76 21.77
N SER A 472 -11.39 20.64 21.14
CA SER A 472 -10.72 19.49 21.77
C SER A 472 -9.28 19.79 22.20
N TYR A 473 -8.64 20.81 21.68
CA TYR A 473 -7.29 21.23 22.06
C TYR A 473 -7.23 21.99 23.39
N TYR A 474 -8.34 22.66 23.77
CA TYR A 474 -8.32 23.57 24.91
C TYR A 474 -9.47 23.34 25.91
N ASN A 475 -10.52 22.58 25.53
CA ASN A 475 -11.70 22.38 26.36
C ASN A 475 -12.09 20.90 26.42
N THR A 476 -12.09 20.35 27.65
CA THR A 476 -12.33 18.93 27.88
C THR A 476 -13.77 18.50 27.58
N ASP A 477 -14.75 19.40 27.74
CA ASP A 477 -16.15 19.08 27.48
C ASP A 477 -16.46 19.10 25.97
N LEU A 478 -15.79 19.96 25.19
CA LEU A 478 -15.81 19.92 23.73
C LEU A 478 -15.11 18.69 23.18
N TYR A 479 -14.05 18.28 23.83
CA TYR A 479 -13.43 16.99 23.53
C TYR A 479 -14.39 15.83 23.82
N ASP A 480 -15.06 15.84 24.96
CA ASP A 480 -16.02 14.77 25.34
C ASP A 480 -17.22 14.73 24.36
N ALA A 481 -17.75 15.89 23.97
CA ALA A 481 -18.77 16.01 22.93
C ALA A 481 -18.32 15.33 21.62
N ARG A 482 -17.10 15.62 21.19
CA ARG A 482 -16.53 15.00 20.00
C ARG A 482 -16.32 13.49 20.16
N ALA A 483 -15.83 13.04 21.31
CA ALA A 483 -15.62 11.62 21.62
C ALA A 483 -16.92 10.82 21.61
N LYS A 484 -18.04 11.47 21.95
CA LYS A 484 -19.40 10.89 21.91
C LYS A 484 -20.01 10.90 20.51
N GLY A 485 -19.33 11.49 19.52
CA GLY A 485 -19.82 11.57 18.15
C GLY A 485 -20.96 12.58 17.96
N ILE A 486 -21.05 13.60 18.81
CA ILE A 486 -22.04 14.66 18.66
C ILE A 486 -21.68 15.47 17.41
N VAL A 487 -22.62 15.52 16.46
CA VAL A 487 -22.48 16.21 15.17
C VAL A 487 -23.60 17.20 14.89
N ASN A 488 -24.57 17.25 15.78
CA ASN A 488 -25.71 18.15 15.72
C ASN A 488 -25.55 19.30 16.72
N THR A 489 -25.94 20.51 16.33
CA THR A 489 -25.78 21.74 17.14
C THR A 489 -26.65 21.75 18.40
N ASP A 490 -27.88 21.23 18.34
CA ASP A 490 -28.78 21.11 19.51
C ASP A 490 -28.25 20.11 20.53
N GLU A 491 -27.70 18.99 20.04
CA GLU A 491 -27.07 17.99 20.90
C GLU A 491 -25.79 18.56 21.54
N LEU A 492 -25.01 19.34 20.81
CA LEU A 492 -23.81 19.99 21.34
C LEU A 492 -24.18 21.00 22.44
N GLU A 493 -25.18 21.85 22.21
CA GLU A 493 -25.68 22.80 23.19
C GLU A 493 -26.20 22.07 24.44
N THR A 494 -27.04 21.06 24.26
CA THR A 494 -27.58 20.24 25.36
C THR A 494 -26.46 19.59 26.17
N HIS A 495 -25.47 19.04 25.47
CA HIS A 495 -24.29 18.43 26.10
C HIS A 495 -23.52 19.43 26.97
N LEU A 496 -23.20 20.61 26.41
CA LEU A 496 -22.47 21.64 27.14
C LEU A 496 -23.28 22.20 28.32
N ASN A 497 -24.58 22.42 28.14
CA ASN A 497 -25.47 22.84 29.22
C ASN A 497 -25.53 21.82 30.37
N SER A 498 -25.56 20.53 30.06
CA SER A 498 -25.48 19.46 31.05
C SER A 498 -24.16 19.43 31.83
N ARG A 499 -23.12 20.02 31.27
CA ARG A 499 -21.81 20.22 31.89
C ARG A 499 -21.70 21.56 32.65
N GLY A 500 -22.82 22.36 32.66
CA GLY A 500 -22.96 23.62 33.40
C GLY A 500 -22.39 24.83 32.65
N TYR A 501 -22.29 24.79 31.32
CA TYR A 501 -22.14 25.98 30.49
C TYR A 501 -23.52 26.67 30.35
N SER A 502 -23.51 27.99 30.15
CA SER A 502 -24.72 28.74 29.82
C SER A 502 -24.75 29.07 28.34
N SER A 503 -25.92 29.00 27.75
CA SER A 503 -26.17 29.49 26.39
C SER A 503 -26.70 30.93 26.55
N ASP A 504 -25.82 31.92 26.31
CA ASP A 504 -26.16 33.31 26.49
C ASP A 504 -26.46 33.98 25.14
N ALA A 505 -27.24 35.07 25.13
CA ALA A 505 -27.41 35.88 23.93
C ALA A 505 -26.06 36.51 23.52
N TYR A 506 -25.73 36.48 22.23
CA TYR A 506 -24.52 37.13 21.74
C TYR A 506 -24.69 38.66 21.76
N THR A 507 -23.78 39.38 22.42
CA THR A 507 -23.84 40.83 22.63
C THR A 507 -22.73 41.60 21.92
N GLY A 508 -22.12 40.96 20.89
CA GLY A 508 -21.11 41.62 20.05
C GLY A 508 -19.66 41.37 20.45
N SER A 509 -19.40 40.55 21.48
CA SER A 509 -18.03 40.17 21.87
C SER A 509 -17.92 38.68 22.22
N ALA A 510 -16.82 38.06 21.80
CA ALA A 510 -16.45 36.71 22.12
C ALA A 510 -14.95 36.59 22.36
N ASN A 511 -14.54 35.76 23.28
CA ASN A 511 -13.13 35.42 23.47
C ASN A 511 -12.68 34.36 22.46
N ALA A 512 -11.39 34.25 22.26
CA ALA A 512 -10.85 33.18 21.43
C ALA A 512 -11.25 31.81 21.99
N GLY A 513 -11.81 30.95 21.13
CA GLY A 513 -12.26 29.62 21.50
C GLY A 513 -13.71 29.54 22.02
N ASP A 514 -14.45 30.65 22.09
CA ASP A 514 -15.90 30.59 22.37
C ASP A 514 -16.67 30.07 21.17
N LEU A 515 -17.76 29.38 21.43
CA LEU A 515 -18.67 28.88 20.38
C LEU A 515 -19.75 29.92 20.09
N LEU A 516 -19.93 30.24 18.81
CA LEU A 516 -20.96 31.15 18.32
C LEU A 516 -21.97 30.35 17.50
N PHE A 517 -23.25 30.48 17.82
CA PHE A 517 -24.36 29.83 17.17
C PHE A 517 -25.19 30.82 16.35
N TYR A 518 -25.72 30.34 15.24
CA TYR A 518 -26.51 31.10 14.28
C TYR A 518 -27.85 30.43 14.01
N GLY A 519 -28.88 31.24 13.71
CA GLY A 519 -30.16 30.83 13.17
C GLY A 519 -30.76 29.59 13.85
N ASP A 520 -31.39 29.72 15.01
CA ASP A 520 -32.00 28.61 15.76
C ASP A 520 -31.15 27.32 15.80
N ASN A 521 -29.88 27.46 16.13
CA ASN A 521 -28.88 26.39 16.16
C ASN A 521 -28.59 25.69 14.81
N ASN A 522 -28.78 26.38 13.70
CA ASN A 522 -28.48 25.81 12.39
C ASN A 522 -26.97 25.74 12.06
N HIS A 523 -26.15 26.55 12.75
CA HIS A 523 -24.72 26.60 12.50
C HIS A 523 -23.94 26.99 13.76
N VAL A 524 -22.70 26.48 13.86
CA VAL A 524 -21.77 26.82 14.94
C VAL A 524 -20.36 27.05 14.41
N VAL A 525 -19.70 28.09 14.93
CA VAL A 525 -18.30 28.43 14.63
C VAL A 525 -17.52 28.66 15.91
N VAL A 526 -16.19 28.79 15.79
CA VAL A 526 -15.31 29.07 16.92
C VAL A 526 -14.71 30.47 16.75
N SER A 527 -14.90 31.34 17.75
CA SER A 527 -14.36 32.69 17.73
C SER A 527 -12.82 32.71 17.75
N ASP A 528 -12.22 33.67 17.02
CA ASP A 528 -10.79 33.94 17.07
C ASP A 528 -10.40 34.96 18.19
N GLY A 529 -11.39 35.56 18.85
CA GLY A 529 -11.21 36.53 19.88
C GLY A 529 -10.99 37.97 19.38
N ASN A 530 -10.94 38.19 18.07
CA ASN A 530 -10.66 39.46 17.43
C ASN A 530 -11.81 39.96 16.52
N GLY A 531 -13.01 39.44 16.73
CA GLY A 531 -14.19 39.72 15.91
C GLY A 531 -14.39 38.81 14.71
N GLY A 532 -13.46 37.94 14.44
CA GLY A 532 -13.56 36.88 13.44
C GLY A 532 -13.83 35.50 14.03
N CYS A 533 -13.91 34.48 13.15
CA CYS A 533 -14.15 33.11 13.57
C CYS A 533 -13.68 32.09 12.55
N TYR A 534 -13.57 30.86 13.01
CA TYR A 534 -13.29 29.67 12.17
C TYR A 534 -14.55 28.81 12.10
N GLY A 535 -15.04 28.58 10.90
CA GLY A 535 -16.26 27.78 10.66
C GLY A 535 -16.19 26.92 9.43
N ASN A 536 -16.89 25.78 9.46
CA ASN A 536 -17.05 24.94 8.28
C ASN A 536 -17.99 25.65 7.31
N SER A 537 -17.51 25.97 6.11
CA SER A 537 -18.33 26.62 5.08
C SER A 537 -19.38 25.67 4.55
N SER A 538 -20.65 26.09 4.58
CA SER A 538 -21.78 25.35 4.01
C SER A 538 -21.69 25.19 2.48
N ASP A 539 -20.95 26.07 1.80
CA ASP A 539 -20.78 26.02 0.35
C ASP A 539 -19.57 25.17 -0.06
N LYS A 540 -18.50 25.21 0.74
CA LYS A 540 -17.21 24.63 0.36
C LYS A 540 -16.89 23.31 1.10
N GLY A 541 -17.56 23.03 2.21
CA GLY A 541 -17.37 21.82 2.99
C GLY A 541 -16.04 21.71 3.74
N TYR A 542 -15.29 22.82 3.87
CA TYR A 542 -14.06 22.91 4.66
C TYR A 542 -14.04 24.19 5.51
N VAL A 543 -13.14 24.23 6.50
CA VAL A 543 -13.05 25.36 7.43
C VAL A 543 -12.43 26.58 6.78
N ILE A 544 -13.10 27.72 6.96
CA ILE A 544 -12.62 29.03 6.53
C ILE A 544 -12.45 29.92 7.76
N HIS A 545 -11.42 30.74 7.77
CA HIS A 545 -11.32 31.88 8.67
C HIS A 545 -12.14 33.04 8.10
N TYR A 546 -13.17 33.47 8.84
CA TYR A 546 -13.98 34.62 8.54
C TYR A 546 -13.46 35.78 9.38
N PRO A 547 -13.02 36.90 8.78
CA PRO A 547 -12.49 38.04 9.53
C PRO A 547 -13.55 38.80 10.34
N ASP A 548 -14.83 38.55 10.08
CA ASP A 548 -15.97 39.09 10.79
C ASP A 548 -17.02 38.00 10.98
N VAL A 549 -17.43 37.78 12.23
CA VAL A 549 -18.43 36.78 12.62
C VAL A 549 -19.77 36.92 11.88
N ASN A 550 -20.14 38.14 11.45
CA ASN A 550 -21.39 38.37 10.72
C ASN A 550 -21.43 37.76 9.31
N TYR A 551 -20.31 37.26 8.79
CA TYR A 551 -20.23 36.67 7.47
C TYR A 551 -20.05 35.12 7.49
N ALA A 552 -20.07 34.50 8.66
CA ALA A 552 -19.85 33.07 8.79
C ALA A 552 -21.09 32.25 8.47
N PHE A 553 -22.26 32.85 8.39
CA PHE A 553 -23.51 32.22 8.08
C PHE A 553 -24.44 33.17 7.32
N ARG A 554 -25.11 32.71 6.22
CA ARG A 554 -26.11 33.44 5.43
C ARG A 554 -25.86 34.97 5.32
N ASN A 555 -24.87 35.36 4.53
CA ASN A 555 -24.58 36.76 4.14
C ASN A 555 -25.04 37.86 5.09
N GLY A 556 -24.35 38.03 6.22
CA GLY A 556 -24.58 39.13 7.16
C GLY A 556 -25.50 38.80 8.35
N GLU A 557 -25.81 37.54 8.57
CA GLU A 557 -26.50 37.11 9.78
C GLU A 557 -25.52 37.06 10.96
N ALA A 558 -25.77 37.86 11.98
CA ALA A 558 -24.98 37.83 13.20
C ALA A 558 -25.27 36.56 14.04
N PRO A 559 -24.30 36.09 14.84
CA PRO A 559 -24.60 35.04 15.81
C PRO A 559 -25.67 35.49 16.79
N ASN A 560 -26.60 34.62 17.11
CA ASN A 560 -27.66 34.93 18.08
C ASN A 560 -27.34 34.42 19.50
N LYS A 561 -26.42 33.46 19.61
CA LYS A 561 -26.10 32.78 20.88
C LYS A 561 -24.60 32.56 21.01
N ILE A 562 -24.12 32.53 22.25
CA ILE A 562 -22.73 32.22 22.59
C ILE A 562 -22.66 31.25 23.76
N ILE A 563 -21.73 30.30 23.67
CA ILE A 563 -21.31 29.47 24.79
C ILE A 563 -19.85 29.75 25.09
N ARG A 564 -19.54 30.18 26.31
CA ARG A 564 -18.19 30.55 26.75
C ARG A 564 -17.34 29.30 27.01
N THR A 565 -16.63 28.86 26.00
CA THR A 565 -15.76 27.65 26.03
C THR A 565 -14.28 27.99 25.91
N GLY A 566 -13.96 29.22 25.58
CA GLY A 566 -12.62 29.73 25.31
C GLY A 566 -11.89 30.31 26.54
N VAL A 567 -10.96 31.26 26.28
CA VAL A 567 -10.07 31.89 27.28
C VAL A 567 -10.76 33.05 27.99
#